data_68c4129981dcf5ffb4a307482fa777e6
#
_entry.id   68c4129981dcf5ffb4a307482fa777e6
#
_cell.length_a   1.000
_cell.length_b   1.000
_cell.length_c   1.000
_cell.angle_alpha   90.00
_cell.angle_beta   90.00
_cell.angle_gamma   90.00
#
_symmetry.space_group_name_H-M   'P 1'
#
loop_
_entity.id
_entity.type
_entity.pdbx_description
1 polymer ?
#
loop_
_entity_poly.entity_id
_entity_poly.type
_entity_poly.pdbx_seq_one_letter_code
_entity_poly.pdbx_strand_id
1 'polypeptide(L)'
;MLSINNIICNVKLFFTLFIILIFTGCSQTDMKEFQNNTPKLDLFSFFEGDTIAYGIFEDRFGNLKRQFRVNINGKVDNQILTLDEDFLYDDGEQAKRIWKIEKKIDDNQKILYEGQ
;
A
#
# COMPACT_ATOMS: atom_id res chain seq x y z
N MET A 1 24.06 50.82 -8.81
CA MET A 1 23.31 50.34 -9.97
C MET A 1 23.56 48.81 -10.08
N LEU A 2 22.62 47.98 -9.67
CA LEU A 2 22.75 46.54 -9.83
C LEU A 2 22.71 46.16 -11.30
N SER A 3 23.76 45.51 -11.81
CA SER A 3 23.84 45.07 -13.19
C SER A 3 22.70 44.08 -13.47
N ILE A 4 22.00 44.22 -14.57
CA ILE A 4 20.92 43.34 -15.05
C ILE A 4 21.38 41.89 -15.04
N ASN A 5 22.64 41.64 -15.35
CA ASN A 5 23.25 40.28 -15.33
C ASN A 5 23.25 39.66 -13.91
N ASN A 6 23.45 40.45 -12.85
CA ASN A 6 23.42 39.94 -11.48
C ASN A 6 21.97 39.58 -11.05
N ILE A 7 20.99 40.34 -11.49
CA ILE A 7 19.57 40.05 -11.21
C ILE A 7 19.14 38.75 -11.90
N ILE A 8 19.51 38.58 -13.17
CA ILE A 8 19.19 37.35 -13.94
C ILE A 8 19.89 36.13 -13.34
N CYS A 9 21.14 36.28 -12.88
CA CYS A 9 21.89 35.20 -12.25
C CYS A 9 21.22 34.75 -10.93
N ASN A 10 20.81 35.71 -10.09
CA ASN A 10 20.14 35.43 -8.83
C ASN A 10 18.75 34.80 -9.01
N VAL A 11 17.98 35.23 -10.02
CA VAL A 11 16.69 34.64 -10.35
C VAL A 11 16.84 33.20 -10.85
N LYS A 12 17.83 32.93 -11.71
CA LYS A 12 18.13 31.56 -12.16
C LYS A 12 18.53 30.67 -11.00
N LEU A 13 19.41 31.14 -10.12
CA LEU A 13 19.86 30.40 -8.94
C LEU A 13 18.68 30.09 -8.01
N PHE A 14 17.81 31.05 -7.76
CA PHE A 14 16.61 30.88 -6.93
C PHE A 14 15.64 29.87 -7.53
N PHE A 15 15.43 29.91 -8.85
CA PHE A 15 14.56 28.98 -9.56
C PHE A 15 15.11 27.55 -9.55
N THR A 16 16.43 27.40 -9.72
CA THR A 16 17.10 26.10 -9.64
C THR A 16 17.01 25.51 -8.23
N LEU A 17 17.23 26.33 -7.19
CA LEU A 17 17.12 25.91 -5.80
C LEU A 17 15.68 25.51 -5.44
N PHE A 18 14.69 26.23 -5.96
CA PHE A 18 13.27 25.92 -5.77
C PHE A 18 12.86 24.59 -6.42
N ILE A 19 13.38 24.31 -7.62
CA ILE A 19 13.12 23.02 -8.31
C ILE A 19 13.71 21.86 -7.49
N ILE A 20 14.92 22.00 -6.95
CA ILE A 20 15.57 20.96 -6.14
C ILE A 20 14.74 20.63 -4.88
N LEU A 21 14.13 21.63 -4.24
CA LEU A 21 13.29 21.45 -3.05
C LEU A 21 12.00 20.66 -3.31
N ILE A 22 11.49 20.65 -4.55
CA ILE A 22 10.26 19.93 -4.90
C ILE A 22 10.49 18.40 -5.00
N PHE A 23 11.72 17.95 -5.25
CA PHE A 23 12.07 16.53 -5.44
C PHE A 23 12.44 15.77 -4.17
N THR A 24 12.49 16.41 -2.99
CA THR A 24 12.90 15.76 -1.73
C THR A 24 11.75 15.10 -0.95
N GLY A 25 10.58 14.92 -1.53
CA GLY A 25 9.33 14.63 -0.83
C GLY A 25 8.81 13.18 -0.84
N CYS A 26 9.61 12.15 -1.10
CA CYS A 26 9.15 10.76 -0.93
C CYS A 26 10.08 10.00 0.03
N SER A 27 9.74 9.99 1.31
CA SER A 27 10.29 9.04 2.28
C SER A 27 9.66 7.68 2.02
N GLN A 28 10.35 6.81 1.33
CA GLN A 28 9.94 5.43 1.14
C GLN A 28 10.40 4.63 2.37
N THR A 29 9.46 4.11 3.15
CA THR A 29 9.77 3.22 4.28
C THR A 29 10.45 1.96 3.74
N ASP A 30 11.68 1.67 4.21
CA ASP A 30 12.39 0.46 3.80
C ASP A 30 11.75 -0.75 4.48
N MET A 31 11.15 -1.63 3.68
CA MET A 31 10.52 -2.87 4.17
C MET A 31 11.48 -3.79 4.91
N LYS A 32 12.80 -3.60 4.75
CA LYS A 32 13.82 -4.38 5.47
C LYS A 32 13.82 -4.13 6.98
N GLU A 33 13.36 -2.97 7.42
CA GLU A 33 13.23 -2.67 8.85
C GLU A 33 12.29 -3.65 9.57
N PHE A 34 11.32 -4.22 8.85
CA PHE A 34 10.31 -5.12 9.40
C PHE A 34 10.67 -6.60 9.29
N GLN A 35 11.78 -6.96 8.63
CA GLN A 35 12.13 -8.36 8.36
C GLN A 35 12.30 -9.21 9.62
N ASN A 36 12.71 -8.59 10.73
CA ASN A 36 12.97 -9.27 12.00
C ASN A 36 11.83 -9.15 13.02
N ASN A 37 10.73 -8.49 12.65
CA ASN A 37 9.58 -8.32 13.52
C ASN A 37 8.87 -9.66 13.78
N THR A 38 8.30 -9.79 14.97
CA THR A 38 7.52 -10.95 15.38
C THR A 38 6.14 -10.51 15.89
N PRO A 39 5.10 -11.33 15.70
CA PRO A 39 5.08 -12.63 15.01
C PRO A 39 5.27 -12.47 13.49
N LYS A 40 5.83 -13.49 12.85
CA LYS A 40 5.92 -13.55 11.38
C LYS A 40 4.53 -13.78 10.80
N LEU A 41 4.18 -13.00 9.79
CA LEU A 41 2.93 -13.19 9.07
C LEU A 41 3.03 -14.41 8.14
N ASP A 42 2.16 -15.40 8.35
CA ASP A 42 1.84 -16.42 7.36
C ASP A 42 0.43 -16.15 6.83
N LEU A 43 0.34 -15.76 5.57
CA LEU A 43 -0.93 -15.35 4.94
C LEU A 43 -1.98 -16.47 4.97
N PHE A 44 -1.57 -17.70 4.76
CA PHE A 44 -2.49 -18.84 4.69
C PHE A 44 -3.09 -19.11 6.06
N SER A 45 -2.25 -19.24 7.08
CA SER A 45 -2.73 -19.45 8.46
C SER A 45 -3.54 -18.27 9.01
N PHE A 46 -3.21 -17.04 8.57
CA PHE A 46 -3.92 -15.84 9.03
C PHE A 46 -5.32 -15.72 8.45
N PHE A 47 -5.49 -16.04 7.17
CA PHE A 47 -6.75 -15.85 6.46
C PHE A 47 -7.59 -17.12 6.31
N GLU A 48 -7.11 -18.29 6.77
CA GLU A 48 -7.93 -19.50 6.75
C GLU A 48 -9.10 -19.39 7.72
N GLY A 49 -10.33 -19.54 7.20
CA GLY A 49 -11.57 -19.38 7.96
C GLY A 49 -12.17 -17.98 7.80
N ASP A 50 -12.89 -17.54 8.85
CA ASP A 50 -13.65 -16.29 8.81
C ASP A 50 -12.86 -15.17 9.51
N THR A 51 -12.68 -14.06 8.80
CA THR A 51 -12.00 -12.86 9.29
C THR A 51 -12.88 -11.63 9.02
N ILE A 52 -12.85 -10.67 9.93
CA ILE A 52 -13.52 -9.37 9.75
C ILE A 52 -12.45 -8.30 9.75
N ALA A 53 -12.47 -7.43 8.74
CA ALA A 53 -11.61 -6.27 8.69
C ALA A 53 -12.42 -4.98 8.56
N TYR A 54 -11.84 -3.89 9.02
CA TYR A 54 -12.38 -2.54 8.91
C TYR A 54 -11.36 -1.67 8.22
N GLY A 55 -11.82 -0.82 7.31
CA GLY A 55 -10.95 0.04 6.56
C GLY A 55 -11.55 1.41 6.26
N ILE A 56 -10.68 2.30 5.82
CA ILE A 56 -11.03 3.65 5.41
C ILE A 56 -10.40 3.96 4.06
N PHE A 57 -11.07 4.83 3.31
CA PHE A 57 -10.49 5.51 2.16
C PHE A 57 -10.24 6.96 2.51
N GLU A 58 -9.02 7.40 2.30
CA GLU A 58 -8.60 8.80 2.43
C GLU A 58 -8.14 9.32 1.08
N ASP A 59 -8.36 10.61 0.85
CA ASP A 59 -7.75 11.26 -0.30
C ASP A 59 -6.26 11.58 -0.03
N ARG A 60 -5.56 12.07 -1.05
CA ARG A 60 -4.15 12.44 -0.95
C ARG A 60 -3.84 13.54 0.08
N PHE A 61 -4.87 14.17 0.64
CA PHE A 61 -4.74 15.22 1.67
C PHE A 61 -5.09 14.70 3.07
N GLY A 62 -5.39 13.38 3.22
CA GLY A 62 -5.76 12.76 4.48
C GLY A 62 -7.22 12.98 4.88
N ASN A 63 -8.08 13.45 3.97
CA ASN A 63 -9.51 13.58 4.27
C ASN A 63 -10.19 12.23 4.12
N LEU A 64 -10.89 11.80 5.17
CA LEU A 64 -11.72 10.60 5.15
C LEU A 64 -12.82 10.75 4.08
N LYS A 65 -12.90 9.79 3.17
CA LYS A 65 -13.89 9.74 2.09
C LYS A 65 -14.95 8.68 2.32
N ARG A 66 -14.55 7.53 2.86
CA ARG A 66 -15.45 6.38 2.99
C ARG A 66 -14.89 5.42 4.02
N GLN A 67 -15.77 4.77 4.75
CA GLN A 67 -15.41 3.69 5.66
C GLN A 67 -16.07 2.39 5.18
N PHE A 68 -15.49 1.26 5.53
CA PHE A 68 -16.06 -0.03 5.20
C PHE A 68 -15.72 -1.10 6.23
N ARG A 69 -16.57 -2.09 6.30
CA ARG A 69 -16.32 -3.38 6.93
C ARG A 69 -16.29 -4.44 5.83
N VAL A 70 -15.40 -5.41 5.93
CA VAL A 70 -15.36 -6.56 5.04
C VAL A 70 -15.39 -7.84 5.84
N ASN A 71 -16.28 -8.76 5.48
CA ASN A 71 -16.26 -10.14 5.93
C ASN A 71 -15.49 -10.95 4.91
N ILE A 72 -14.48 -11.68 5.36
CA ILE A 72 -13.55 -12.43 4.52
C ILE A 72 -13.69 -13.90 4.91
N ASN A 73 -14.04 -14.76 3.97
CA ASN A 73 -13.99 -16.21 4.14
C ASN A 73 -12.80 -16.76 3.33
N GLY A 74 -11.79 -17.22 4.04
CA GLY A 74 -10.56 -17.75 3.46
C GLY A 74 -10.59 -19.28 3.39
N LYS A 75 -10.30 -19.84 2.23
CA LYS A 75 -10.19 -21.27 1.99
C LYS A 75 -8.85 -21.62 1.40
N VAL A 76 -8.13 -22.52 2.06
CA VAL A 76 -6.85 -23.04 1.58
C VAL A 76 -7.08 -24.35 0.87
N ASP A 77 -6.61 -24.43 -0.36
CA ASP A 77 -6.55 -25.68 -1.16
C ASP A 77 -5.14 -25.80 -1.74
N ASN A 78 -4.37 -26.72 -1.19
CA ASN A 78 -2.95 -26.93 -1.53
C ASN A 78 -2.13 -25.62 -1.36
N GLN A 79 -1.70 -25.02 -2.46
CA GLN A 79 -0.89 -23.80 -2.49
C GLN A 79 -1.70 -22.56 -2.91
N ILE A 80 -3.03 -22.66 -2.87
CA ILE A 80 -3.93 -21.57 -3.24
C ILE A 80 -4.79 -21.21 -2.04
N LEU A 81 -4.73 -19.94 -1.65
CA LEU A 81 -5.65 -19.30 -0.71
C LEU A 81 -6.68 -18.53 -1.51
N THR A 82 -7.94 -18.88 -1.36
CA THR A 82 -9.06 -18.14 -1.94
C THR A 82 -9.72 -17.31 -0.86
N LEU A 83 -9.80 -15.99 -1.03
CA LEU A 83 -10.50 -15.07 -0.17
C LEU A 83 -11.79 -14.65 -0.84
N ASP A 84 -12.92 -14.96 -0.22
CA ASP A 84 -14.25 -14.48 -0.61
C ASP A 84 -14.60 -13.31 0.31
N GLU A 85 -14.70 -12.10 -0.25
CA GLU A 85 -14.79 -10.85 0.50
C GLU A 85 -16.11 -10.15 0.22
N ASP A 86 -16.90 -9.93 1.28
CA ASP A 86 -18.15 -9.18 1.25
C ASP A 86 -17.97 -7.83 1.96
N PHE A 87 -18.01 -6.75 1.18
CA PHE A 87 -17.86 -5.37 1.65
C PHE A 87 -19.20 -4.74 1.98
N LEU A 88 -19.25 -4.05 3.08
CA LEU A 88 -20.33 -3.14 3.46
C LEU A 88 -19.74 -1.77 3.74
N TYR A 89 -20.13 -0.77 2.96
CA TYR A 89 -19.70 0.61 3.10
C TYR A 89 -20.65 1.41 4.00
N ASP A 90 -20.15 2.51 4.56
CA ASP A 90 -20.91 3.39 5.47
C ASP A 90 -22.11 4.09 4.80
N ASP A 91 -22.09 4.22 3.46
CA ASP A 91 -23.21 4.71 2.65
C ASP A 91 -24.27 3.63 2.32
N GLY A 92 -24.05 2.39 2.78
CA GLY A 92 -24.95 1.24 2.55
C GLY A 92 -24.67 0.47 1.26
N GLU A 93 -23.72 0.90 0.44
CA GLU A 93 -23.30 0.13 -0.74
C GLU A 93 -22.69 -1.20 -0.31
N GLN A 94 -22.92 -2.24 -1.11
CA GLN A 94 -22.33 -3.55 -0.93
C GLN A 94 -21.53 -3.93 -2.18
N ALA A 95 -20.36 -4.56 -1.97
CA ALA A 95 -19.54 -5.08 -3.04
C ALA A 95 -18.97 -6.44 -2.66
N LYS A 96 -18.63 -7.23 -3.66
CA LYS A 96 -18.01 -8.54 -3.49
C LYS A 96 -16.74 -8.62 -4.30
N ARG A 97 -15.73 -9.28 -3.73
CA ARG A 97 -14.46 -9.53 -4.41
C ARG A 97 -13.97 -10.92 -4.06
N ILE A 98 -13.39 -11.62 -5.04
CA ILE A 98 -12.71 -12.90 -4.83
C ILE A 98 -11.25 -12.72 -5.22
N TRP A 99 -10.37 -13.07 -4.30
CA TRP A 99 -8.92 -13.13 -4.52
C TRP A 99 -8.45 -14.57 -4.48
N LYS A 100 -7.55 -14.92 -5.40
CA LYS A 100 -6.81 -16.17 -5.34
C LYS A 100 -5.34 -15.82 -5.18
N ILE A 101 -4.74 -16.31 -4.11
CA ILE A 101 -3.34 -16.07 -3.77
C ILE A 101 -2.61 -17.40 -3.83
N GLU A 102 -1.66 -17.50 -4.76
CA GLU A 102 -0.81 -18.68 -4.93
C GLU A 102 0.50 -18.50 -4.13
N LYS A 103 0.86 -19.52 -3.38
CA LYS A 103 2.15 -19.59 -2.67
C LYS A 103 3.17 -20.28 -3.57
N LYS A 104 4.23 -19.57 -3.92
CA LYS A 104 5.34 -20.05 -4.74
C LYS A 104 6.64 -20.06 -3.95
N ILE A 105 7.55 -20.92 -4.34
CA ILE A 105 8.91 -20.95 -3.80
C ILE A 105 9.85 -20.61 -4.97
N ASP A 106 10.66 -19.57 -4.82
CA ASP A 106 11.64 -19.19 -5.82
C ASP A 106 12.90 -20.09 -5.77
N ASP A 107 13.80 -19.91 -6.72
CA ASP A 107 15.06 -20.67 -6.83
C ASP A 107 15.97 -20.49 -5.60
N ASN A 108 15.78 -19.45 -4.81
CA ASN A 108 16.49 -19.16 -3.57
C ASN A 108 15.78 -19.68 -2.32
N GLN A 109 14.76 -20.53 -2.46
CA GLN A 109 13.89 -21.04 -1.40
C GLN A 109 13.10 -19.95 -0.65
N LYS A 110 12.91 -18.79 -1.26
CA LYS A 110 12.09 -17.72 -0.71
C LYS A 110 10.62 -17.92 -1.08
N ILE A 111 9.75 -17.77 -0.08
CA ILE A 111 8.31 -17.80 -0.28
C ILE A 111 7.85 -16.50 -0.94
N LEU A 112 7.14 -16.64 -2.05
CA LEU A 112 6.47 -15.55 -2.77
C LEU A 112 4.96 -15.82 -2.78
N TYR A 113 4.18 -14.75 -2.72
CA TYR A 113 2.73 -14.80 -2.86
C TYR A 113 2.33 -14.02 -4.10
N GLU A 114 1.58 -14.66 -4.99
CA GLU A 114 1.07 -14.05 -6.22
C GLU A 114 -0.45 -14.06 -6.20
N GLY A 115 -1.08 -12.86 -6.26
CA GLY A 115 -2.52 -12.67 -6.21
C GLY A 115 -3.12 -12.32 -7.57
N GLN A 116 -4.37 -12.78 -7.81
CA GLN A 116 -5.19 -12.43 -8.98
C GLN A 116 -6.67 -12.36 -8.62
#